data_4b35864c71820d0c92f2f8189c1e9bd3
#
_entry.id   4b35864c71820d0c92f2f8189c1e9bd3
#
_cell.length_a   1.000
_cell.length_b   1.000
_cell.length_c   1.000
_cell.angle_alpha   90.00
_cell.angle_beta   90.00
_cell.angle_gamma   90.00
#
_symmetry.space_group_name_H-M   'P 1'
#
loop_
_entity.id
_entity.type
_entity.pdbx_description
1 polymer ?
#
loop_
_entity_poly.entity_id
_entity_poly.type
_entity_poly.pdbx_seq_one_letter_code
_entity_poly.pdbx_strand_id
1 'polypeptide(L)'
;MVNLREDERLDYLLAEDLRIIQSPNVFSFSLDAVLLARFVWVPIQKGKIVDLCSGNGVIPLFLSARTKGTITGVEIQERLYDMAVRSIEYNNLEERLHMIHGDLKDVPKELGYEKYDVVTCNPPYFPTPSNEEINANEHLAIARHEI
;
A
#
# COMPACT_ATOMS: atom_id res chain seq x y z
N MET A 1 -4.17 -19.10 9.43
CA MET A 1 -5.25 -18.16 9.81
C MET A 1 -4.61 -16.83 10.16
N VAL A 2 -5.05 -15.74 9.51
CA VAL A 2 -4.53 -14.40 9.79
C VAL A 2 -5.16 -13.85 11.06
N ASN A 3 -4.33 -13.42 12.00
CA ASN A 3 -4.79 -12.85 13.27
C ASN A 3 -4.80 -11.31 13.18
N LEU A 4 -5.87 -10.72 13.68
CA LEU A 4 -5.97 -9.25 13.85
C LEU A 4 -5.42 -8.83 15.21
N ARG A 5 -4.79 -7.66 15.29
CA ARG A 5 -4.45 -7.02 16.55
C ARG A 5 -5.68 -6.35 17.14
N GLU A 6 -5.63 -6.00 18.43
CA GLU A 6 -6.77 -5.45 19.19
C GLU A 6 -7.38 -4.18 18.55
N ASP A 7 -6.53 -3.34 17.94
CA ASP A 7 -6.94 -2.09 17.30
C ASP A 7 -7.21 -2.23 15.79
N GLU A 8 -7.17 -3.45 15.26
CA GLU A 8 -7.37 -3.73 13.84
C GLU A 8 -8.77 -4.24 13.54
N ARG A 9 -9.25 -3.88 12.37
CA ARG A 9 -10.47 -4.42 11.79
C ARG A 9 -10.23 -4.89 10.36
N LEU A 10 -11.05 -5.80 9.92
CA LEU A 10 -11.06 -6.30 8.56
C LEU A 10 -12.20 -5.66 7.79
N ASP A 11 -11.88 -4.77 6.86
CA ASP A 11 -12.85 -4.05 6.05
C ASP A 11 -12.95 -4.63 4.65
N TYR A 12 -14.10 -4.50 4.02
CA TYR A 12 -14.29 -4.83 2.62
C TYR A 12 -13.70 -3.76 1.70
N LEU A 13 -12.99 -4.19 0.68
CA LEU A 13 -12.71 -3.36 -0.49
C LEU A 13 -13.89 -3.51 -1.46
N LEU A 14 -14.61 -2.40 -1.64
CA LEU A 14 -15.86 -2.33 -2.39
C LEU A 14 -15.75 -3.00 -3.78
N ALA A 15 -16.70 -3.86 -4.08
CA ALA A 15 -16.98 -4.50 -5.36
C ALA A 15 -16.11 -5.72 -5.73
N GLU A 16 -15.02 -6.04 -5.03
CA GLU A 16 -14.06 -7.06 -5.48
C GLU A 16 -13.97 -8.30 -4.55
N ASP A 17 -14.82 -8.39 -3.56
CA ASP A 17 -14.80 -9.46 -2.53
C ASP A 17 -13.44 -9.59 -1.80
N LEU A 18 -12.65 -8.54 -1.84
CA LEU A 18 -11.37 -8.44 -1.15
C LEU A 18 -11.52 -7.82 0.22
N ARG A 19 -10.62 -8.18 1.12
CA ARG A 19 -10.57 -7.64 2.47
C ARG A 19 -9.24 -6.97 2.75
N ILE A 20 -9.28 -5.92 3.57
CA ILE A 20 -8.09 -5.19 3.99
C ILE A 20 -8.11 -4.96 5.50
N ILE A 21 -6.95 -5.12 6.11
CA ILE A 21 -6.75 -4.79 7.53
C ILE A 21 -6.54 -3.29 7.67
N GLN A 22 -7.32 -2.66 8.52
CA GLN A 22 -7.21 -1.24 8.85
C GLN A 22 -7.16 -1.03 10.36
N SER A 23 -6.58 0.08 10.77
CA SER A 23 -6.59 0.54 12.16
C SER A 23 -6.79 2.04 12.23
N PRO A 24 -7.76 2.54 13.01
CA PRO A 24 -7.96 3.97 13.20
C PRO A 24 -6.78 4.64 13.91
N ASN A 25 -5.99 3.87 14.64
CA ASN A 25 -4.84 4.36 15.40
C ASN A 25 -3.56 4.45 14.57
N VAL A 26 -3.52 3.79 13.41
CA VAL A 26 -2.33 3.73 12.55
C VAL A 26 -2.60 4.39 11.22
N PHE A 27 -3.52 3.82 10.44
CA PHE A 27 -3.84 4.31 9.10
C PHE A 27 -5.13 3.70 8.57
N SER A 28 -5.92 4.53 7.89
CA SER A 28 -7.01 4.09 7.02
C SER A 28 -6.83 4.76 5.66
N PHE A 29 -7.02 4.01 4.57
CA PHE A 29 -6.84 4.55 3.23
C PHE A 29 -7.87 5.65 2.91
N SER A 30 -7.48 6.57 2.04
CA SER A 30 -8.31 7.66 1.56
C SER A 30 -8.98 7.35 0.23
N LEU A 31 -9.93 8.18 -0.15
CA LEU A 31 -10.58 8.12 -1.47
C LEU A 31 -9.57 8.24 -2.62
N ASP A 32 -8.50 9.01 -2.42
CA ASP A 32 -7.46 9.23 -3.45
C ASP A 32 -6.80 7.92 -3.87
N ALA A 33 -6.53 7.03 -2.92
CA ALA A 33 -5.96 5.71 -3.21
C ALA A 33 -6.91 4.88 -4.10
N VAL A 34 -8.20 4.90 -3.80
CA VAL A 34 -9.22 4.20 -4.59
C VAL A 34 -9.32 4.78 -6.00
N LEU A 35 -9.33 6.10 -6.12
CA LEU A 35 -9.40 6.78 -7.41
C LEU A 35 -8.16 6.49 -8.25
N LEU A 36 -6.97 6.54 -7.66
CA LEU A 36 -5.73 6.20 -8.35
C LEU A 36 -5.75 4.74 -8.86
N ALA A 37 -6.14 3.81 -8.01
CA ALA A 37 -6.23 2.39 -8.38
C ALA A 37 -7.25 2.11 -9.49
N ARG A 38 -8.28 2.92 -9.62
CA ARG A 38 -9.26 2.83 -10.70
C ARG A 38 -8.84 3.54 -11.98
N PHE A 39 -8.13 4.64 -11.85
CA PHE A 39 -7.71 5.50 -12.96
C PHE A 39 -6.54 4.90 -13.74
N VAL A 40 -5.57 4.30 -13.07
CA VAL A 40 -4.34 3.83 -13.70
C VAL A 40 -4.62 2.73 -14.72
N TRP A 41 -3.95 2.83 -15.88
CA TRP A 41 -3.94 1.72 -16.83
C TRP A 41 -3.05 0.59 -16.32
N VAL A 42 -3.50 -0.65 -16.43
CA VAL A 42 -2.71 -1.84 -16.06
C VAL A 42 -2.80 -2.92 -17.14
N PRO A 43 -1.71 -3.67 -17.38
CA PRO A 43 -1.75 -4.82 -18.29
C PRO A 43 -2.63 -5.93 -17.69
N ILE A 44 -3.55 -6.47 -18.47
CA ILE A 44 -4.57 -7.40 -17.95
C ILE A 44 -4.00 -8.78 -17.67
N GLN A 45 -3.28 -9.37 -18.62
CA GLN A 45 -2.90 -10.79 -18.56
C GLN A 45 -1.57 -11.05 -17.84
N LYS A 46 -0.61 -10.18 -18.05
CA LYS A 46 0.73 -10.28 -17.46
C LYS A 46 1.37 -8.90 -17.39
N GLY A 47 2.32 -8.73 -16.52
CA GLY A 47 3.07 -7.49 -16.39
C GLY A 47 3.63 -7.36 -14.98
N LYS A 48 4.41 -6.33 -14.78
CA LYS A 48 5.00 -5.99 -13.49
C LYS A 48 4.58 -4.59 -13.09
N ILE A 49 3.97 -4.49 -11.94
CA ILE A 49 3.50 -3.23 -11.35
C ILE A 49 4.23 -3.01 -10.04
N VAL A 50 4.63 -1.79 -9.77
CA VAL A 50 5.13 -1.38 -8.45
C VAL A 50 4.30 -0.22 -7.93
N ASP A 51 3.87 -0.32 -6.68
CA ASP A 51 3.19 0.74 -5.94
C ASP A 51 4.11 1.27 -4.85
N LEU A 52 4.48 2.51 -4.99
CA LEU A 52 5.35 3.21 -4.04
C LEU A 52 4.50 3.89 -2.96
N CYS A 53 4.96 3.91 -1.72
CA CYS A 53 4.19 4.40 -0.58
C CYS A 53 2.87 3.65 -0.39
N SER A 54 2.94 2.33 -0.33
CA SER A 54 1.79 1.42 -0.40
C SER A 54 0.86 1.46 0.82
N GLY A 55 1.32 2.00 1.94
CA GLY A 55 0.56 1.97 3.19
C GLY A 55 0.18 0.54 3.59
N ASN A 56 -1.08 0.34 3.93
CA ASN A 56 -1.60 -0.98 4.27
C ASN A 56 -1.96 -1.86 3.05
N GLY A 57 -1.49 -1.50 1.85
CA GLY A 57 -1.62 -2.31 0.64
C GLY A 57 -2.91 -2.11 -0.14
N VAL A 58 -3.63 -1.02 0.05
CA VAL A 58 -4.92 -0.77 -0.61
C VAL A 58 -4.80 -0.75 -2.14
N ILE A 59 -3.83 -0.02 -2.71
CA ILE A 59 -3.64 0.06 -4.16
C ILE A 59 -3.24 -1.29 -4.75
N PRO A 60 -2.23 -2.01 -4.25
CA PRO A 60 -1.94 -3.36 -4.71
C PRO A 60 -3.15 -4.30 -4.67
N LEU A 61 -3.94 -4.29 -3.62
CA LEU A 61 -5.14 -5.12 -3.52
C LEU A 61 -6.18 -4.77 -4.59
N PHE A 62 -6.49 -3.48 -4.78
CA PHE A 62 -7.40 -3.07 -5.85
C PHE A 62 -6.90 -3.44 -7.24
N LEU A 63 -5.60 -3.26 -7.51
CA LEU A 63 -5.01 -3.59 -8.80
C LEU A 63 -5.01 -5.10 -9.04
N SER A 64 -4.94 -5.92 -8.00
CA SER A 64 -4.97 -7.37 -8.11
C SER A 64 -6.23 -7.90 -8.80
N ALA A 65 -7.33 -7.20 -8.67
CA ALA A 65 -8.59 -7.55 -9.33
C ALA A 65 -8.62 -7.14 -10.82
N ARG A 66 -7.72 -6.25 -11.24
CA ARG A 66 -7.67 -5.69 -12.61
C ARG A 66 -6.59 -6.30 -13.47
N THR A 67 -5.65 -7.02 -12.90
CA THR A 67 -4.55 -7.65 -13.62
C THR A 67 -4.23 -9.04 -13.07
N LYS A 68 -3.69 -9.90 -13.92
CA LYS A 68 -3.10 -11.18 -13.53
C LYS A 68 -1.57 -11.09 -13.37
N GLY A 69 -1.00 -9.92 -13.60
CA GLY A 69 0.42 -9.65 -13.43
C GLY A 69 0.87 -9.67 -11.96
N THR A 70 2.16 -9.48 -11.76
CA THR A 70 2.76 -9.35 -10.43
C THR A 70 2.73 -7.90 -9.97
N ILE A 71 2.45 -7.70 -8.70
CA ILE A 71 2.39 -6.38 -8.07
C ILE A 71 3.29 -6.38 -6.86
N THR A 72 4.15 -5.39 -6.76
CA THR A 72 5.03 -5.16 -5.62
C THR A 72 4.68 -3.84 -4.97
N GLY A 73 4.41 -3.85 -3.68
CA GLY A 73 4.21 -2.64 -2.88
C GLY A 73 5.46 -2.32 -2.06
N VAL A 74 5.74 -1.05 -1.86
CA VAL A 74 6.84 -0.57 -1.02
C VAL A 74 6.29 0.31 0.08
N GLU A 75 6.64 0.01 1.33
CA GLU A 75 6.20 0.78 2.50
C GLU A 75 7.32 0.91 3.51
N ILE A 76 7.54 2.12 4.01
CA ILE A 76 8.60 2.42 4.97
C ILE A 76 8.20 2.09 6.42
N GLN A 77 6.92 2.17 6.73
CA GLN A 77 6.42 1.90 8.08
C GLN A 77 6.20 0.41 8.29
N GLU A 78 6.96 -0.18 9.21
CA GLU A 78 6.88 -1.61 9.53
C GLU A 78 5.45 -2.07 9.87
N ARG A 79 4.71 -1.27 10.63
CA ARG A 79 3.34 -1.61 11.03
C ARG A 79 2.40 -1.70 9.83
N LEU A 80 2.47 -0.75 8.89
CA LEU A 80 1.65 -0.75 7.69
C LEU A 80 2.07 -1.86 6.73
N TYR A 81 3.37 -2.08 6.57
CA TYR A 81 3.91 -3.21 5.83
C TYR A 81 3.34 -4.54 6.35
N ASP A 82 3.38 -4.77 7.66
CA ASP A 82 2.83 -5.97 8.29
C ASP A 82 1.33 -6.12 8.03
N MET A 83 0.56 -5.05 8.13
CA MET A 83 -0.88 -5.07 7.81
C MET A 83 -1.12 -5.43 6.34
N ALA A 84 -0.30 -4.89 5.42
CA ALA A 84 -0.39 -5.20 3.99
C ALA A 84 -0.08 -6.67 3.71
N VAL A 85 0.99 -7.20 4.28
CA VAL A 85 1.37 -8.62 4.13
C VAL A 85 0.25 -9.55 4.61
N ARG A 86 -0.32 -9.29 5.78
CA ARG A 86 -1.43 -10.10 6.32
C ARG A 86 -2.71 -9.95 5.50
N SER A 87 -2.98 -8.78 4.93
CA SER A 87 -4.12 -8.60 4.02
C SER A 87 -3.94 -9.38 2.72
N ILE A 88 -2.74 -9.42 2.16
CA ILE A 88 -2.41 -10.24 0.99
C ILE A 88 -2.62 -11.71 1.30
N GLU A 89 -2.10 -12.18 2.43
CA GLU A 89 -2.27 -13.57 2.90
C GLU A 89 -3.75 -13.91 3.11
N TYR A 90 -4.52 -13.03 3.73
CA TYR A 90 -5.95 -13.23 3.96
C TYR A 90 -6.73 -13.45 2.65
N ASN A 91 -6.35 -12.74 1.59
CA ASN A 91 -6.98 -12.85 0.27
C ASN A 91 -6.35 -13.95 -0.62
N ASN A 92 -5.39 -14.73 -0.12
CA ASN A 92 -4.68 -15.78 -0.87
C ASN A 92 -4.01 -15.26 -2.15
N LEU A 93 -3.34 -14.12 -2.07
CA LEU A 93 -2.71 -13.43 -3.21
C LEU A 93 -1.18 -13.46 -3.17
N GLU A 94 -0.55 -14.23 -2.28
CA GLU A 94 0.90 -14.24 -2.01
C GLU A 94 1.73 -14.64 -3.23
N GLU A 95 1.17 -15.38 -4.16
CA GLU A 95 1.90 -15.81 -5.36
C GLU A 95 2.23 -14.64 -6.31
N ARG A 96 1.45 -13.57 -6.28
CA ARG A 96 1.63 -12.46 -7.23
C ARG A 96 1.60 -11.06 -6.62
N LEU A 97 1.24 -10.90 -5.36
CA LEU A 97 1.37 -9.65 -4.61
C LEU A 97 2.48 -9.79 -3.57
N HIS A 98 3.43 -8.88 -3.60
CA HIS A 98 4.57 -8.86 -2.71
C HIS A 98 4.73 -7.48 -2.08
N MET A 99 5.20 -7.46 -0.83
CA MET A 99 5.52 -6.22 -0.13
C MET A 99 7.00 -6.16 0.19
N ILE A 100 7.56 -4.96 0.07
CA ILE A 100 8.91 -4.63 0.49
C ILE A 100 8.82 -3.60 1.62
N HIS A 101 9.46 -3.90 2.74
CA HIS A 101 9.66 -2.94 3.82
C HIS A 101 10.93 -2.16 3.54
N GLY A 102 10.83 -0.87 3.21
CA GLY A 102 12.00 -0.07 2.88
C GLY A 102 11.71 1.37 2.49
N ASP A 103 12.76 2.16 2.41
CA ASP A 103 12.73 3.54 1.96
C ASP A 103 12.81 3.60 0.43
N LEU A 104 12.06 4.48 -0.20
CA LEU A 104 12.09 4.71 -1.65
C LEU A 104 13.50 5.03 -2.17
N LYS A 105 14.35 5.62 -1.37
CA LYS A 105 15.75 5.92 -1.73
C LYS A 105 16.57 4.67 -2.00
N ASP A 106 16.21 3.56 -1.39
CA ASP A 106 16.91 2.27 -1.51
C ASP A 106 16.24 1.29 -2.48
N VAL A 107 14.99 1.54 -2.85
CA VAL A 107 14.19 0.69 -3.74
C VAL A 107 14.88 0.33 -5.05
N PRO A 108 15.58 1.26 -5.75
CA PRO A 108 16.26 0.90 -7.01
C PRO A 108 17.31 -0.19 -6.84
N LYS A 109 17.91 -0.33 -5.67
CA LYS A 109 18.91 -1.37 -5.40
C LYS A 109 18.28 -2.77 -5.33
N GLU A 110 17.04 -2.85 -4.83
CA GLU A 110 16.32 -4.12 -4.68
C GLU A 110 15.51 -4.49 -5.92
N LEU A 111 14.81 -3.53 -6.49
CA LEU A 111 13.88 -3.76 -7.59
C LEU A 111 14.51 -3.58 -8.98
N GLY A 112 15.62 -2.86 -9.07
CA GLY A 112 16.25 -2.48 -10.33
C GLY A 112 15.53 -1.35 -11.06
N TYR A 113 16.14 -0.91 -12.15
CA TYR A 113 15.62 0.17 -13.00
C TYR A 113 14.89 -0.40 -14.22
N GLU A 114 13.89 0.31 -14.71
CA GLU A 114 13.22 0.03 -15.99
C GLU A 114 12.68 -1.41 -16.13
N LYS A 115 12.25 -2.00 -15.02
CA LYS A 115 11.75 -3.39 -14.99
C LYS A 115 10.25 -3.49 -14.81
N TYR A 116 9.56 -2.37 -14.65
CA TYR A 116 8.14 -2.32 -14.36
C TYR A 116 7.37 -1.68 -15.51
N ASP A 117 6.20 -2.23 -15.81
CA ASP A 117 5.29 -1.71 -16.83
C ASP A 117 4.49 -0.53 -16.30
N VAL A 118 4.22 -0.52 -15.00
CA VAL A 118 3.44 0.52 -14.33
C VAL A 118 4.05 0.83 -12.97
N VAL A 119 4.10 2.11 -12.67
CA VAL A 119 4.47 2.63 -11.34
C VAL A 119 3.32 3.48 -10.83
N THR A 120 2.82 3.17 -9.65
CA THR A 120 1.87 4.02 -8.92
C THR A 120 2.51 4.60 -7.68
N CYS A 121 2.07 5.76 -7.27
CA CYS A 121 2.53 6.39 -6.05
C CYS A 121 1.46 7.33 -5.52
N ASN A 122 1.04 7.11 -4.28
CA ASN A 122 0.21 8.04 -3.52
C ASN A 122 0.98 8.47 -2.27
N PRO A 123 1.95 9.39 -2.43
CA PRO A 123 2.86 9.78 -1.36
C PRO A 123 2.16 10.69 -0.35
N PRO A 124 2.77 10.93 0.81
CA PRO A 124 2.38 12.02 1.69
C PRO A 124 2.44 13.35 0.92
N TYR A 125 1.40 14.16 0.99
CA TYR A 125 1.33 15.42 0.21
C TYR A 125 1.43 16.68 1.04
N PHE A 126 1.54 16.56 2.33
CA PHE A 126 1.80 17.73 3.15
C PHE A 126 3.31 17.91 3.31
N PRO A 127 3.85 19.08 3.00
CA PRO A 127 5.25 19.39 3.30
C PRO A 127 5.46 19.24 4.81
N THR A 128 6.66 18.88 5.22
CA THR A 128 7.00 18.79 6.65
C THR A 128 6.73 20.14 7.30
N PRO A 129 5.73 20.27 8.17
CA PRO A 129 5.41 21.54 8.80
C PRO A 129 6.40 21.84 9.93
N SER A 130 6.34 23.05 10.47
CA SER A 130 6.92 23.33 11.78
C SER A 130 6.38 22.34 12.81
N ASN A 131 7.18 21.99 13.82
CA ASN A 131 6.88 20.95 14.83
C ASN A 131 5.48 21.05 15.47
N GLU A 132 4.81 22.20 15.38
CA GLU A 132 3.49 22.44 15.93
C GLU A 132 2.33 21.88 15.10
N GLU A 133 2.55 21.57 13.81
CA GLU A 133 1.52 21.10 12.89
C GLU A 133 1.58 19.58 12.61
N ILE A 134 2.58 18.88 13.14
CA ILE A 134 2.71 17.44 12.99
C ILE A 134 1.64 16.74 13.84
N ASN A 135 0.94 15.77 13.25
CA ASN A 135 -0.01 14.94 13.98
C ASN A 135 0.67 14.29 15.19
N ALA A 136 0.01 14.33 16.33
CA ALA A 136 0.49 13.69 17.56
C ALA A 136 0.67 12.18 17.43
N ASN A 137 0.00 11.55 16.48
CA ASN A 137 0.18 10.15 16.14
C ASN A 137 1.28 10.02 15.07
N GLU A 138 2.39 9.38 15.44
CA GLU A 138 3.56 9.19 14.58
C GLU A 138 3.23 8.52 13.23
N HIS A 139 2.40 7.49 13.24
CA HIS A 139 2.02 6.78 12.01
C HIS A 139 1.24 7.68 11.04
N LEU A 140 0.34 8.50 11.54
CA LEU A 140 -0.42 9.45 10.73
C LEU A 140 0.47 10.59 10.23
N ALA A 141 1.43 11.04 11.03
CA ALA A 141 2.40 12.06 10.62
C ALA A 141 3.23 11.58 9.43
N ILE A 142 3.81 10.38 9.51
CA ILE A 142 4.59 9.79 8.42
C ILE A 142 3.73 9.54 7.17
N ALA A 143 2.48 9.12 7.36
CA ALA A 143 1.57 8.84 6.25
C ALA A 143 1.07 10.10 5.51
N ARG A 144 1.09 11.27 6.15
CA ARG A 144 0.54 12.53 5.60
C ARG A 144 1.57 13.57 5.28
N HIS A 145 2.74 13.53 5.90
CA HIS A 145 3.81 14.50 5.76
C HIS A 145 5.09 13.84 5.24
N GLU A 146 5.82 14.58 4.44
CA GLU A 146 7.15 14.18 4.03
C GLU A 146 8.11 14.49 5.18
N ILE A 147 8.60 13.46 5.88
CA ILE A 147 9.49 13.57 7.05
C ILE A 147 10.88 13.02 6.69
#